data_2c868b945babf6eb5806454cc69384fb
#
_entry.id   2c868b945babf6eb5806454cc69384fb
#
_cell.length_a   1.000
_cell.length_b   1.000
_cell.length_c   1.000
_cell.angle_alpha   90.00
_cell.angle_beta   90.00
_cell.angle_gamma   90.00
#
_symmetry.space_group_name_H-M   'P 1'
#
loop_
_entity.id
_entity.type
_entity.pdbx_description
1 polymer ?
#
loop_
_entity_poly.entity_id
_entity_poly.type
_entity_poly.pdbx_seq_one_letter_code
_entity_poly.pdbx_strand_id
1 'polypeptide(L)'
;MTIPEIDKDFLRKQLPDFARQTADYHNEKIGKIAYKEFSGYFGSFAQRDGKSNMLRLRCSAGRITAEKLAFIAEMIRKYNISRIHFTTGQTIQLHDLSAEAAAEILEQCLDADIIPFGCGGDYPGNVLCSPLSGVEREEYFDVLPYAEAAAQYLVAAIPDGKLPRKFKTGFSNSPQNLTHATMRDLGFAARPDGRFDVYSAGGLGPAPCIGIKMAEAVAPEKILYHIKAMLATFRECGTYTKRSKSRTRYLPELLGGKAAYKAAYSERLLQALQEGGLDLQPEATKITKRNFKLITGFRITSQKQPGLYAVNYHPQAGLPKIESFLALADYLQNVKAAELRLAPDQSVYIINLTAPEAAKVMSLTPDTAYNAFTSSVACIGSTVCQMGMGDSQSLLTSCFEEMATQYAASDALPQIYISGCPSSCGTHQIGELGFRGTVKVINGTAHPAFTMYINGCSLQGSERLGEEAGTLLAEDIPFVLLEIGKHIAQSGLDFAAWQAANPQAIATIIAPYMKKIELLSK
;
A
#
# COMPACT_ATOMS: atom_id res chain seq x y z
N MET A 1 -10.94 13.36 25.25
CA MET A 1 -11.75 13.86 24.11
C MET A 1 -12.26 12.68 23.29
N THR A 2 -13.49 12.74 22.81
CA THR A 2 -14.02 11.74 21.86
C THR A 2 -13.73 12.25 20.44
N ILE A 3 -12.94 11.49 19.66
CA ILE A 3 -12.76 11.79 18.23
C ILE A 3 -14.15 11.65 17.58
N PRO A 4 -14.60 12.60 16.74
CA PRO A 4 -15.90 12.51 16.09
C PRO A 4 -16.03 11.19 15.31
N GLU A 5 -17.17 10.53 15.46
CA GLU A 5 -17.53 9.40 14.61
C GLU A 5 -18.15 9.89 13.32
N ILE A 6 -17.98 9.13 12.23
CA ILE A 6 -18.63 9.43 10.98
C ILE A 6 -20.12 9.13 11.09
N ASP A 7 -20.95 10.02 10.57
CA ASP A 7 -22.41 9.80 10.48
C ASP A 7 -22.70 8.71 9.43
N LYS A 8 -22.93 7.49 9.88
CA LYS A 8 -23.26 6.35 9.01
C LYS A 8 -24.59 6.52 8.30
N ASP A 9 -25.56 7.21 8.90
CA ASP A 9 -26.86 7.46 8.29
C ASP A 9 -26.75 8.49 7.15
N PHE A 10 -25.88 9.49 7.30
CA PHE A 10 -25.52 10.38 6.20
C PHE A 10 -24.90 9.60 5.02
N LEU A 11 -24.06 8.61 5.30
CA LEU A 11 -23.48 7.77 4.24
C LEU A 11 -24.53 6.88 3.58
N ARG A 12 -25.42 6.24 4.36
CA ARG A 12 -26.50 5.38 3.83
C ARG A 12 -27.41 6.12 2.86
N LYS A 13 -27.76 7.37 3.15
CA LYS A 13 -28.60 8.20 2.27
C LYS A 13 -28.06 8.39 0.87
N GLN A 14 -26.75 8.14 0.66
CA GLN A 14 -26.11 8.30 -0.65
C GLN A 14 -26.07 7.00 -1.47
N LEU A 15 -26.34 5.83 -0.85
CA LEU A 15 -26.26 4.53 -1.50
C LEU A 15 -27.24 4.34 -2.66
N PRO A 16 -28.50 4.82 -2.62
CA PRO A 16 -29.41 4.73 -3.77
C PRO A 16 -28.87 5.44 -5.02
N ASP A 17 -28.21 6.59 -4.82
CA ASP A 17 -27.58 7.32 -5.94
C ASP A 17 -26.37 6.56 -6.48
N PHE A 18 -25.56 5.94 -5.62
CA PHE A 18 -24.46 5.07 -6.04
C PHE A 18 -24.96 3.88 -6.88
N ALA A 19 -25.99 3.17 -6.42
CA ALA A 19 -26.58 2.04 -7.14
C ALA A 19 -27.08 2.47 -8.53
N ARG A 20 -27.83 3.58 -8.60
CA ARG A 20 -28.38 4.14 -9.84
C ARG A 20 -27.26 4.52 -10.82
N GLN A 21 -26.29 5.31 -10.39
CA GLN A 21 -25.21 5.77 -11.28
C GLN A 21 -24.28 4.61 -11.71
N THR A 22 -24.10 3.59 -10.88
CA THR A 22 -23.35 2.39 -11.25
C THR A 22 -24.07 1.60 -12.33
N ALA A 23 -25.41 1.42 -12.20
CA ALA A 23 -26.23 0.79 -13.24
C ALA A 23 -26.23 1.63 -14.53
N ASP A 24 -26.34 2.95 -14.44
CA ASP A 24 -26.32 3.86 -15.60
C ASP A 24 -24.96 3.79 -16.33
N TYR A 25 -23.86 3.63 -15.61
CA TYR A 25 -22.54 3.42 -16.22
C TYR A 25 -22.46 2.07 -16.97
N HIS A 26 -22.91 0.97 -16.35
CA HIS A 26 -22.92 -0.35 -17.00
C HIS A 26 -23.84 -0.41 -18.22
N ASN A 27 -24.88 0.42 -18.24
CA ASN A 27 -25.79 0.59 -19.37
C ASN A 27 -25.32 1.68 -20.36
N GLU A 28 -24.07 2.13 -20.27
CA GLU A 28 -23.43 3.12 -21.15
C GLU A 28 -24.13 4.52 -21.20
N LYS A 29 -24.98 4.84 -20.20
CA LYS A 29 -25.67 6.14 -20.11
C LYS A 29 -24.80 7.26 -19.58
N ILE A 30 -23.74 6.93 -18.81
CA ILE A 30 -22.74 7.89 -18.32
C ILE A 30 -21.35 7.46 -18.70
N GLY A 31 -20.50 8.46 -19.04
CA GLY A 31 -19.15 8.21 -19.52
C GLY A 31 -18.18 7.83 -18.39
N LYS A 32 -17.13 7.12 -18.75
CA LYS A 32 -16.07 6.60 -17.86
C LYS A 32 -15.46 7.63 -16.92
N ILE A 33 -15.20 8.86 -17.40
CA ILE A 33 -14.58 9.91 -16.59
C ILE A 33 -15.53 10.36 -15.49
N ALA A 34 -16.77 10.68 -15.85
CA ALA A 34 -17.80 11.12 -14.89
C ALA A 34 -18.06 10.05 -13.82
N TYR A 35 -18.23 8.78 -14.24
CA TYR A 35 -18.42 7.69 -13.31
C TYR A 35 -17.23 7.52 -12.35
N LYS A 36 -15.99 7.58 -12.85
CA LYS A 36 -14.79 7.46 -12.02
C LYS A 36 -14.66 8.58 -10.96
N GLU A 37 -15.05 9.80 -11.29
CA GLU A 37 -15.05 10.93 -10.36
C GLU A 37 -16.12 10.78 -9.28
N PHE A 38 -17.24 10.20 -9.62
CA PHE A 38 -18.34 9.90 -8.72
C PHE A 38 -18.02 8.67 -7.85
N SER A 39 -17.79 7.51 -8.46
CA SER A 39 -17.65 6.22 -7.76
C SER A 39 -16.44 6.16 -6.83
N GLY A 40 -15.40 6.93 -7.12
CA GLY A 40 -14.21 7.01 -6.28
C GLY A 40 -14.48 7.46 -4.84
N TYR A 41 -15.50 8.29 -4.61
CA TYR A 41 -15.93 8.66 -3.27
C TYR A 41 -16.39 7.44 -2.45
N PHE A 42 -17.08 6.51 -3.09
CA PHE A 42 -17.58 5.27 -2.47
C PHE A 42 -16.48 4.18 -2.35
N GLY A 43 -15.25 4.47 -2.75
CA GLY A 43 -14.17 3.46 -2.80
C GLY A 43 -14.33 2.46 -3.93
N SER A 44 -15.28 2.69 -4.84
CA SER A 44 -15.56 1.82 -5.98
C SER A 44 -14.99 2.36 -7.28
N PHE A 45 -14.56 1.45 -8.16
CA PHE A 45 -14.05 1.78 -9.48
C PHE A 45 -14.46 0.73 -10.51
N ALA A 46 -14.95 1.16 -11.66
CA ALA A 46 -15.16 0.26 -12.78
C ALA A 46 -13.83 -0.38 -13.23
N GLN A 47 -13.89 -1.65 -13.55
CA GLN A 47 -12.77 -2.40 -14.12
C GLN A 47 -12.64 -2.17 -15.63
N ARG A 48 -11.60 -2.73 -16.24
CA ARG A 48 -11.29 -2.51 -17.67
C ARG A 48 -12.35 -3.07 -18.60
N ASP A 49 -13.05 -4.12 -18.20
CA ASP A 49 -14.14 -4.73 -18.95
C ASP A 49 -15.38 -3.82 -19.11
N GLY A 50 -15.47 -2.74 -18.32
CA GLY A 50 -16.60 -1.80 -18.32
C GLY A 50 -17.90 -2.35 -17.76
N LYS A 51 -17.91 -3.60 -17.30
CA LYS A 51 -19.11 -4.34 -16.82
C LYS A 51 -19.04 -4.75 -15.36
N SER A 52 -17.87 -4.70 -14.78
CA SER A 52 -17.66 -5.04 -13.36
C SER A 52 -17.03 -3.90 -12.57
N ASN A 53 -17.20 -3.95 -11.25
CA ASN A 53 -16.62 -3.02 -10.31
C ASN A 53 -15.64 -3.69 -9.36
N MET A 54 -14.68 -2.90 -8.92
CA MET A 54 -13.86 -3.19 -7.75
C MET A 54 -14.33 -2.33 -6.59
N LEU A 55 -14.52 -2.92 -5.42
CA LEU A 55 -14.77 -2.20 -4.16
C LEU A 55 -13.56 -2.31 -3.24
N ARG A 56 -13.12 -1.18 -2.68
CA ARG A 56 -11.99 -1.11 -1.76
C ARG A 56 -12.47 -0.97 -0.33
N LEU A 57 -12.21 -1.98 0.47
CA LEU A 57 -12.49 -2.01 1.89
C LEU A 57 -11.39 -1.27 2.65
N ARG A 58 -11.76 -0.24 3.42
CA ARG A 58 -10.83 0.46 4.30
C ARG A 58 -10.50 -0.42 5.50
N CYS A 59 -9.22 -0.71 5.69
CA CYS A 59 -8.70 -1.37 6.88
C CYS A 59 -7.84 -0.35 7.62
N SER A 60 -8.45 0.39 8.54
CA SER A 60 -7.80 1.48 9.28
C SER A 60 -6.53 0.98 9.95
N ALA A 61 -5.40 1.67 9.75
CA ALA A 61 -4.08 1.25 10.20
C ALA A 61 -3.65 -0.17 9.72
N GLY A 62 -4.25 -0.67 8.65
CA GLY A 62 -4.00 -2.03 8.15
C GLY A 62 -4.60 -3.15 9.00
N ARG A 63 -5.35 -2.85 10.07
CA ARG A 63 -5.86 -3.81 11.03
C ARG A 63 -7.19 -4.43 10.59
N ILE A 64 -7.29 -5.76 10.71
CA ILE A 64 -8.51 -6.54 10.47
C ILE A 64 -8.74 -7.43 11.68
N THR A 65 -9.79 -7.11 12.46
CA THR A 65 -10.20 -7.95 13.61
C THR A 65 -10.89 -9.22 13.13
N ALA A 66 -11.10 -10.19 14.03
CA ALA A 66 -11.78 -11.44 13.71
C ALA A 66 -13.20 -11.19 13.16
N GLU A 67 -13.92 -10.21 13.71
CA GLU A 67 -15.28 -9.84 13.28
C GLU A 67 -15.26 -9.27 11.85
N LYS A 68 -14.34 -8.35 11.55
CA LYS A 68 -14.18 -7.79 10.20
C LYS A 68 -13.75 -8.87 9.18
N LEU A 69 -12.90 -9.80 9.61
CA LEU A 69 -12.49 -10.92 8.77
C LEU A 69 -13.66 -11.86 8.47
N ALA A 70 -14.50 -12.16 9.47
CA ALA A 70 -15.71 -12.97 9.30
C ALA A 70 -16.66 -12.31 8.28
N PHE A 71 -16.91 -11.01 8.43
CA PHE A 71 -17.72 -10.24 7.50
C PHE A 71 -17.17 -10.30 6.06
N ILE A 72 -15.87 -10.10 5.87
CA ILE A 72 -15.26 -10.16 4.54
C ILE A 72 -15.43 -11.58 3.94
N ALA A 73 -15.21 -12.63 4.74
CA ALA A 73 -15.39 -14.01 4.30
C ALA A 73 -16.86 -14.31 3.93
N GLU A 74 -17.82 -13.78 4.69
CA GLU A 74 -19.25 -13.88 4.38
C GLU A 74 -19.59 -13.23 3.04
N MET A 75 -19.09 -11.98 2.78
CA MET A 75 -19.32 -11.30 1.50
C MET A 75 -18.72 -12.06 0.32
N ILE A 76 -17.53 -12.63 0.50
CA ILE A 76 -16.89 -13.47 -0.53
C ILE A 76 -17.79 -14.67 -0.88
N ARG A 77 -18.35 -15.37 0.11
CA ARG A 77 -19.25 -16.51 -0.11
C ARG A 77 -20.58 -16.10 -0.72
N LYS A 78 -21.22 -15.06 -0.15
CA LYS A 78 -22.55 -14.59 -0.55
C LYS A 78 -22.60 -14.15 -2.02
N TYR A 79 -21.55 -13.44 -2.47
CA TYR A 79 -21.50 -12.89 -3.83
C TYR A 79 -20.57 -13.69 -4.76
N ASN A 80 -20.10 -14.87 -4.32
CA ASN A 80 -19.21 -15.76 -5.09
C ASN A 80 -18.00 -15.00 -5.67
N ILE A 81 -17.34 -14.18 -4.84
CA ILE A 81 -16.22 -13.34 -5.25
C ILE A 81 -15.01 -14.23 -5.53
N SER A 82 -14.54 -14.23 -6.78
CA SER A 82 -13.43 -15.07 -7.24
C SER A 82 -12.06 -14.44 -7.07
N ARG A 83 -12.00 -13.12 -6.81
CA ARG A 83 -10.73 -12.38 -6.71
C ARG A 83 -10.78 -11.34 -5.61
N ILE A 84 -9.83 -11.44 -4.68
CA ILE A 84 -9.51 -10.40 -3.70
C ILE A 84 -8.06 -9.97 -3.85
N HIS A 85 -7.72 -8.75 -3.43
CA HIS A 85 -6.38 -8.23 -3.59
C HIS A 85 -5.95 -7.42 -2.37
N PHE A 86 -4.84 -7.83 -1.73
CA PHE A 86 -4.15 -7.06 -0.70
C PHE A 86 -3.33 -5.95 -1.37
N THR A 87 -3.47 -4.72 -0.91
CA THR A 87 -2.87 -3.58 -1.62
C THR A 87 -1.72 -2.95 -0.84
N THR A 88 -0.80 -2.29 -1.55
CA THR A 88 0.24 -1.45 -0.94
C THR A 88 -0.30 -0.26 -0.12
N GLY A 89 -1.62 -0.04 -0.14
CA GLY A 89 -2.33 0.93 0.69
C GLY A 89 -2.95 0.32 1.95
N GLN A 90 -2.60 -0.92 2.29
CA GLN A 90 -3.15 -1.68 3.42
C GLN A 90 -4.68 -1.71 3.39
N THR A 91 -5.26 -2.02 2.23
CA THR A 91 -6.70 -2.21 2.02
C THR A 91 -6.93 -3.54 1.32
N ILE A 92 -8.11 -4.12 1.48
CA ILE A 92 -8.56 -5.25 0.67
C ILE A 92 -9.43 -4.71 -0.46
N GLN A 93 -9.21 -5.22 -1.68
CA GLN A 93 -10.08 -4.98 -2.81
C GLN A 93 -10.87 -6.25 -3.12
N LEU A 94 -12.18 -6.10 -3.30
CA LEU A 94 -13.07 -7.12 -3.85
C LEU A 94 -13.28 -6.80 -5.32
N HIS A 95 -13.05 -7.77 -6.19
CA HIS A 95 -13.08 -7.58 -7.63
C HIS A 95 -14.27 -8.29 -8.29
N ASP A 96 -14.48 -7.97 -9.56
CA ASP A 96 -15.45 -8.62 -10.45
C ASP A 96 -16.91 -8.54 -9.94
N LEU A 97 -17.25 -7.44 -9.25
CA LEU A 97 -18.57 -7.21 -8.67
C LEU A 97 -19.57 -6.66 -9.69
N SER A 98 -20.82 -7.17 -9.65
CA SER A 98 -21.95 -6.51 -10.32
C SER A 98 -22.28 -5.18 -9.65
N ALA A 99 -23.11 -4.35 -10.28
CA ALA A 99 -23.58 -3.08 -9.71
C ALA A 99 -24.35 -3.30 -8.41
N GLU A 100 -25.23 -4.31 -8.39
CA GLU A 100 -26.05 -4.68 -7.25
C GLU A 100 -25.17 -5.17 -6.09
N ALA A 101 -24.27 -6.13 -6.37
CA ALA A 101 -23.36 -6.67 -5.35
C ALA A 101 -22.47 -5.57 -4.73
N ALA A 102 -21.96 -4.64 -5.56
CA ALA A 102 -21.16 -3.52 -5.06
C ALA A 102 -21.96 -2.60 -4.13
N ALA A 103 -23.22 -2.31 -4.45
CA ALA A 103 -24.08 -1.46 -3.64
C ALA A 103 -24.47 -2.14 -2.31
N GLU A 104 -24.87 -3.42 -2.36
CA GLU A 104 -25.26 -4.17 -1.17
C GLU A 104 -24.07 -4.41 -0.22
N ILE A 105 -22.88 -4.74 -0.74
CA ILE A 105 -21.67 -4.87 0.08
C ILE A 105 -21.31 -3.53 0.73
N LEU A 106 -21.45 -2.42 -0.01
CA LEU A 106 -21.16 -1.09 0.50
C LEU A 106 -22.06 -0.74 1.70
N GLU A 107 -23.34 -1.09 1.64
CA GLU A 107 -24.29 -0.90 2.73
C GLU A 107 -23.90 -1.75 3.95
N GLN A 108 -23.69 -3.05 3.76
CA GLN A 108 -23.33 -3.99 4.83
C GLN A 108 -21.97 -3.65 5.48
N CYS A 109 -21.04 -3.04 4.75
CA CYS A 109 -19.78 -2.53 5.29
C CYS A 109 -20.00 -1.54 6.45
N LEU A 110 -21.04 -0.69 6.39
CA LEU A 110 -21.32 0.28 7.45
C LEU A 110 -21.73 -0.40 8.77
N ASP A 111 -22.44 -1.53 8.69
CA ASP A 111 -22.82 -2.31 9.87
C ASP A 111 -21.60 -3.05 10.47
N ALA A 112 -20.67 -3.49 9.62
CA ALA A 112 -19.41 -4.13 10.04
C ALA A 112 -18.31 -3.14 10.46
N ASP A 113 -18.62 -1.85 10.59
CA ASP A 113 -17.65 -0.79 10.90
C ASP A 113 -16.46 -0.75 9.92
N ILE A 114 -16.74 -1.00 8.65
CA ILE A 114 -15.82 -0.80 7.54
C ILE A 114 -16.35 0.37 6.72
N ILE A 115 -15.55 1.41 6.55
CA ILE A 115 -15.96 2.65 5.86
C ILE A 115 -15.22 2.77 4.52
N PRO A 116 -15.77 2.27 3.39
CA PRO A 116 -15.13 2.39 2.07
C PRO A 116 -15.10 3.82 1.54
N PHE A 117 -16.01 4.67 2.01
CA PHE A 117 -16.11 6.07 1.59
C PHE A 117 -14.77 6.81 1.75
N GLY A 118 -14.42 7.63 0.78
CA GLY A 118 -13.16 8.33 0.71
C GLY A 118 -11.92 7.45 0.42
N CYS A 119 -12.07 6.12 0.27
CA CYS A 119 -10.94 5.25 -0.12
C CYS A 119 -10.43 5.45 -1.55
N GLY A 120 -11.14 6.26 -2.32
CA GLY A 120 -10.76 6.72 -3.65
C GLY A 120 -11.07 8.19 -3.84
N GLY A 121 -10.85 8.71 -5.05
CA GLY A 121 -11.11 10.11 -5.34
C GLY A 121 -10.16 11.08 -4.64
N ASP A 122 -10.67 12.25 -4.33
CA ASP A 122 -9.91 13.39 -3.80
C ASP A 122 -10.27 13.61 -2.31
N TYR A 123 -10.05 12.57 -1.50
CA TYR A 123 -10.37 12.48 -0.09
C TYR A 123 -9.18 11.92 0.71
N PRO A 124 -9.25 11.97 2.07
CA PRO A 124 -8.33 11.24 2.92
C PRO A 124 -8.42 9.73 2.65
N GLY A 125 -7.31 9.13 2.20
CA GLY A 125 -7.21 7.69 1.97
C GLY A 125 -7.13 6.88 3.25
N ASN A 126 -6.83 5.56 3.12
CA ASN A 126 -6.52 4.75 4.28
C ASN A 126 -5.27 5.26 4.99
N VAL A 127 -5.25 5.22 6.31
CA VAL A 127 -4.05 5.48 7.12
C VAL A 127 -3.25 4.18 7.19
N LEU A 128 -1.96 4.26 6.92
CA LEU A 128 -1.04 3.13 6.98
C LEU A 128 -0.34 3.11 8.35
N CYS A 129 -0.09 1.89 8.85
CA CYS A 129 0.67 1.65 10.06
C CYS A 129 1.66 0.50 9.83
N SER A 130 2.82 0.53 10.47
CA SER A 130 3.72 -0.62 10.50
C SER A 130 2.96 -1.87 10.97
N PRO A 131 2.98 -2.98 10.19
CA PRO A 131 2.06 -4.10 10.41
C PRO A 131 2.29 -4.81 11.75
N LEU A 132 3.52 -4.81 12.24
CA LEU A 132 3.90 -5.44 13.50
C LEU A 132 3.95 -4.46 14.68
N SER A 133 3.44 -3.23 14.53
CA SER A 133 3.40 -2.26 15.63
C SER A 133 2.62 -2.83 16.82
N GLY A 134 3.19 -2.69 18.01
CA GLY A 134 2.69 -3.24 19.27
C GLY A 134 3.14 -4.68 19.56
N VAL A 135 3.77 -5.37 18.60
CA VAL A 135 4.25 -6.76 18.76
C VAL A 135 5.70 -6.98 18.31
N GLU A 136 6.28 -6.08 17.53
CA GLU A 136 7.65 -6.17 17.04
C GLU A 136 8.65 -5.88 18.18
N ARG A 137 9.75 -6.65 18.22
CA ARG A 137 10.79 -6.48 19.25
C ARG A 137 11.64 -5.23 19.02
N GLU A 138 11.92 -4.95 17.74
CA GLU A 138 12.84 -3.90 17.30
C GLU A 138 12.13 -2.54 17.10
N GLU A 139 10.83 -2.42 17.43
CA GLU A 139 10.12 -1.16 17.29
C GLU A 139 10.57 -0.14 18.33
N TYR A 140 10.57 1.12 17.97
CA TYR A 140 10.84 2.19 18.91
C TYR A 140 9.71 2.32 19.94
N PHE A 141 8.46 2.26 19.50
CA PHE A 141 7.26 2.18 20.33
C PHE A 141 6.03 1.79 19.50
N ASP A 142 4.95 1.41 20.17
CA ASP A 142 3.69 1.07 19.53
C ASP A 142 3.00 2.31 18.94
N VAL A 143 2.99 2.43 17.62
CA VAL A 143 2.37 3.55 16.89
C VAL A 143 0.94 3.26 16.46
N LEU A 144 0.45 2.02 16.64
CA LEU A 144 -0.88 1.61 16.18
C LEU A 144 -2.02 2.43 16.78
N PRO A 145 -2.07 2.69 18.09
CA PRO A 145 -3.17 3.46 18.69
C PRO A 145 -3.28 4.87 18.11
N TYR A 146 -2.15 5.46 17.77
CA TYR A 146 -2.09 6.78 17.14
C TYR A 146 -2.53 6.74 15.67
N ALA A 147 -2.17 5.69 14.95
CA ALA A 147 -2.60 5.49 13.56
C ALA A 147 -4.12 5.23 13.47
N GLU A 148 -4.70 4.48 14.42
CA GLU A 148 -6.15 4.26 14.50
C GLU A 148 -6.90 5.57 14.83
N ALA A 149 -6.41 6.36 15.80
CA ALA A 149 -6.98 7.67 16.10
C ALA A 149 -6.91 8.63 14.89
N ALA A 150 -5.78 8.64 14.18
CA ALA A 150 -5.62 9.40 12.95
C ALA A 150 -6.61 8.94 11.86
N ALA A 151 -6.83 7.63 11.73
CA ALA A 151 -7.76 7.07 10.76
C ALA A 151 -9.21 7.50 11.08
N GLN A 152 -9.62 7.42 12.34
CA GLN A 152 -10.93 7.87 12.78
C GLN A 152 -11.13 9.36 12.50
N TYR A 153 -10.16 10.21 12.87
CA TYR A 153 -10.19 11.65 12.63
C TYR A 153 -10.30 11.99 11.13
N LEU A 154 -9.52 11.32 10.27
CA LEU A 154 -9.53 11.56 8.83
C LEU A 154 -10.81 11.03 8.16
N VAL A 155 -11.40 9.95 8.66
CA VAL A 155 -12.70 9.44 8.19
C VAL A 155 -13.81 10.42 8.56
N ALA A 156 -13.81 10.95 9.78
CA ALA A 156 -14.79 11.96 10.22
C ALA A 156 -14.70 13.26 9.41
N ALA A 157 -13.55 13.58 8.83
CA ALA A 157 -13.35 14.75 7.97
C ALA A 157 -13.80 14.57 6.49
N ILE A 158 -14.30 13.39 6.10
CA ILE A 158 -14.75 13.13 4.72
C ILE A 158 -15.97 13.98 4.34
N PRO A 159 -17.00 14.14 5.19
CA PRO A 159 -18.15 14.99 4.90
C PRO A 159 -17.81 16.47 4.68
N ASP A 160 -16.67 16.96 5.18
CA ASP A 160 -16.22 18.35 4.98
C ASP A 160 -15.93 18.70 3.50
N GLY A 161 -15.98 17.71 2.60
CA GLY A 161 -15.83 17.88 1.17
C GLY A 161 -14.49 17.44 0.60
N LYS A 162 -14.37 17.61 -0.71
CA LYS A 162 -13.19 17.20 -1.48
C LYS A 162 -11.95 18.00 -1.09
N LEU A 163 -10.81 17.30 -1.07
CA LEU A 163 -9.48 17.90 -1.06
C LEU A 163 -9.05 18.22 -2.51
N PRO A 164 -8.00 19.03 -2.73
CA PRO A 164 -7.43 19.23 -4.07
C PRO A 164 -7.08 17.90 -4.75
N ARG A 165 -6.62 16.92 -3.97
CA ARG A 165 -6.30 15.55 -4.41
C ARG A 165 -6.31 14.59 -3.23
N LYS A 166 -6.25 13.25 -3.51
CA LYS A 166 -6.11 12.21 -2.48
C LYS A 166 -4.99 12.55 -1.49
N PHE A 167 -5.22 12.26 -0.22
CA PHE A 167 -4.30 12.51 0.88
C PHE A 167 -3.92 11.18 1.54
N LYS A 168 -2.63 10.86 1.59
CA LYS A 168 -2.10 9.60 2.13
C LYS A 168 -1.32 9.86 3.40
N THR A 169 -1.68 9.16 4.47
CA THR A 169 -1.00 9.25 5.77
C THR A 169 -0.37 7.92 6.13
N GLY A 170 0.81 7.93 6.79
CA GLY A 170 1.49 6.73 7.23
C GLY A 170 2.23 6.92 8.55
N PHE A 171 2.21 5.87 9.37
CA PHE A 171 2.91 5.78 10.64
C PHE A 171 3.94 4.65 10.59
N SER A 172 5.21 4.96 10.84
CA SER A 172 6.28 3.98 10.91
C SER A 172 6.83 3.88 12.33
N ASN A 173 7.01 2.65 12.83
CA ASN A 173 7.42 2.34 14.20
C ASN A 173 8.94 2.13 14.36
N SER A 174 9.68 2.07 13.25
CA SER A 174 11.10 1.69 13.25
C SER A 174 11.83 2.30 12.05
N PRO A 175 13.19 2.19 11.99
CA PRO A 175 13.98 2.68 10.85
C PRO A 175 13.63 2.01 9.52
N GLN A 176 12.99 0.84 9.54
CA GLN A 176 12.57 0.12 8.32
C GLN A 176 11.59 0.93 7.47
N ASN A 177 10.88 1.88 8.10
CA ASN A 177 9.97 2.80 7.42
C ASN A 177 9.01 2.08 6.44
N LEU A 178 8.49 0.92 6.84
CA LEU A 178 7.68 0.04 5.99
C LEU A 178 6.47 0.74 5.38
N THR A 179 5.88 1.70 6.07
CA THR A 179 4.77 2.50 5.54
C THR A 179 5.22 3.60 4.60
N HIS A 180 6.53 3.78 4.41
CA HIS A 180 7.14 4.89 3.68
C HIS A 180 6.66 6.25 4.21
N ALA A 181 6.60 6.41 5.54
CA ALA A 181 6.09 7.61 6.21
C ALA A 181 6.81 8.88 5.72
N THR A 182 8.13 8.80 5.48
CA THR A 182 8.95 9.90 4.97
C THR A 182 8.64 10.29 3.51
N MET A 183 7.79 9.52 2.80
CA MET A 183 7.42 9.72 1.39
C MET A 183 5.88 9.80 1.20
N ARG A 184 5.14 10.30 2.20
CA ARG A 184 3.68 10.44 2.15
C ARG A 184 3.26 11.91 2.06
N ASP A 185 1.96 12.15 1.81
CA ASP A 185 1.37 13.48 1.91
C ASP A 185 1.50 14.02 3.34
N LEU A 186 1.37 13.13 4.33
CA LEU A 186 1.72 13.34 5.73
C LEU A 186 2.24 12.03 6.32
N GLY A 187 3.37 12.06 7.00
CA GLY A 187 3.98 10.89 7.60
C GLY A 187 4.52 11.14 8.99
N PHE A 188 4.37 10.13 9.84
CA PHE A 188 4.84 10.12 11.22
C PHE A 188 5.86 8.98 11.35
N ALA A 189 7.13 9.33 11.47
CA ALA A 189 8.22 8.39 11.64
C ALA A 189 8.63 8.36 13.11
N ALA A 190 8.52 7.20 13.75
CA ALA A 190 8.88 7.02 15.15
C ALA A 190 10.38 7.25 15.37
N ARG A 191 10.72 7.67 16.57
CA ARG A 191 12.07 7.93 17.08
C ARG A 191 12.35 7.08 18.32
N PRO A 192 13.63 6.78 18.61
CA PRO A 192 14.01 6.02 19.82
C PRO A 192 13.56 6.67 21.13
N ASP A 193 13.35 8.00 21.14
CA ASP A 193 12.91 8.77 22.31
C ASP A 193 11.39 8.71 22.56
N GLY A 194 10.65 7.86 21.83
CA GLY A 194 9.20 7.71 21.96
C GLY A 194 8.37 8.82 21.31
N ARG A 195 8.98 9.64 20.45
CA ARG A 195 8.36 10.75 19.73
C ARG A 195 8.31 10.49 18.23
N PHE A 196 7.69 11.42 17.49
CA PHE A 196 7.63 11.36 16.03
C PHE A 196 8.42 12.49 15.37
N ASP A 197 9.10 12.17 14.26
CA ASP A 197 9.41 13.14 13.22
C ASP A 197 8.23 13.20 12.25
N VAL A 198 7.79 14.42 11.89
CA VAL A 198 6.66 14.63 10.98
C VAL A 198 7.17 15.08 9.62
N TYR A 199 6.76 14.36 8.58
CA TYR A 199 7.10 14.64 7.18
C TYR A 199 5.86 14.98 6.39
N SER A 200 5.99 15.87 5.39
CA SER A 200 4.90 16.17 4.46
C SER A 200 5.40 16.51 3.07
N ALA A 201 4.47 16.67 2.13
CA ALA A 201 4.74 16.94 0.72
C ALA A 201 5.57 15.87 0.01
N GLY A 202 5.62 14.64 0.53
CA GLY A 202 6.20 13.49 -0.13
C GLY A 202 5.23 12.77 -1.07
N GLY A 203 5.75 11.81 -1.80
CA GLY A 203 4.91 10.86 -2.55
C GLY A 203 5.58 10.25 -3.77
N LEU A 204 5.11 9.07 -4.12
CA LEU A 204 5.47 8.34 -5.33
C LEU A 204 4.52 8.67 -6.49
N GLY A 205 4.84 8.26 -7.70
CA GLY A 205 4.03 8.50 -8.89
C GLY A 205 4.80 9.24 -9.98
N PRO A 206 4.13 9.94 -10.92
CA PRO A 206 4.81 10.56 -12.07
C PRO A 206 5.90 11.58 -11.73
N ALA A 207 5.80 12.21 -10.55
CA ALA A 207 6.82 13.13 -10.02
C ALA A 207 7.10 12.74 -8.57
N PRO A 208 7.93 11.71 -8.34
CA PRO A 208 8.22 11.23 -7.00
C PRO A 208 9.09 12.22 -6.23
N CYS A 209 8.85 12.32 -4.93
CA CYS A 209 9.73 13.08 -4.05
C CYS A 209 9.70 12.55 -2.62
N ILE A 210 10.83 12.69 -1.94
CA ILE A 210 10.94 12.47 -0.50
C ILE A 210 10.28 13.67 0.20
N GLY A 211 9.60 13.42 1.30
CA GLY A 211 8.90 14.43 2.09
C GLY A 211 9.86 15.44 2.75
N ILE A 212 9.30 16.58 3.09
CA ILE A 212 9.99 17.61 3.85
C ILE A 212 9.71 17.34 5.33
N LYS A 213 10.76 17.32 6.18
CA LYS A 213 10.58 17.27 7.64
C LYS A 213 9.94 18.60 8.09
N MET A 214 8.70 18.52 8.59
CA MET A 214 7.89 19.66 9.02
C MET A 214 8.07 19.96 10.50
N ALA A 215 8.22 18.93 11.32
CA ALA A 215 8.47 19.00 12.76
C ALA A 215 9.34 17.85 13.21
N GLU A 216 10.05 18.04 14.31
CA GLU A 216 10.95 17.07 14.92
C GLU A 216 10.55 16.82 16.37
N ALA A 217 10.71 15.56 16.85
CA ALA A 217 10.46 15.16 18.24
C ALA A 217 9.06 15.54 18.76
N VAL A 218 8.03 15.35 17.91
CA VAL A 218 6.64 15.63 18.24
C VAL A 218 6.14 14.58 19.25
N ALA A 219 5.56 15.03 20.35
CA ALA A 219 4.93 14.17 21.32
C ALA A 219 3.73 13.43 20.72
N PRO A 220 3.60 12.10 20.91
CA PRO A 220 2.60 11.29 20.22
C PRO A 220 1.15 11.74 20.45
N GLU A 221 0.85 12.29 21.61
CA GLU A 221 -0.47 12.85 21.93
C GLU A 221 -0.86 14.05 21.06
N LYS A 222 0.10 14.69 20.39
CA LYS A 222 -0.13 15.92 19.59
C LYS A 222 -0.35 15.66 18.10
N ILE A 223 -0.34 14.41 17.63
CA ILE A 223 -0.38 14.11 16.18
C ILE A 223 -1.63 14.64 15.47
N LEU A 224 -2.80 14.69 16.14
CA LEU A 224 -4.03 15.18 15.52
C LEU A 224 -3.97 16.68 15.17
N TYR A 225 -3.22 17.47 15.93
CA TYR A 225 -2.98 18.87 15.61
C TYR A 225 -2.21 19.00 14.30
N HIS A 226 -1.21 18.14 14.08
CA HIS A 226 -0.44 18.10 12.84
C HIS A 226 -1.29 17.66 11.65
N ILE A 227 -2.21 16.71 11.85
CA ILE A 227 -3.16 16.27 10.82
C ILE A 227 -4.12 17.41 10.46
N LYS A 228 -4.71 18.09 11.47
CA LYS A 228 -5.61 19.23 11.28
C LYS A 228 -4.91 20.36 10.51
N ALA A 229 -3.71 20.73 10.94
CA ALA A 229 -2.91 21.77 10.29
C ALA A 229 -2.60 21.42 8.83
N MET A 230 -2.25 20.16 8.53
CA MET A 230 -1.93 19.75 7.17
C MET A 230 -3.17 19.70 6.27
N LEU A 231 -4.32 19.24 6.79
CA LEU A 231 -5.57 19.29 6.03
C LEU A 231 -5.98 20.72 5.70
N ALA A 232 -5.90 21.65 6.66
CA ALA A 232 -6.17 23.07 6.43
C ALA A 232 -5.21 23.66 5.39
N THR A 233 -3.89 23.43 5.55
CA THR A 233 -2.88 23.87 4.57
C THR A 233 -3.19 23.33 3.17
N PHE A 234 -3.57 22.07 3.05
CA PHE A 234 -3.84 21.46 1.75
C PHE A 234 -5.13 21.99 1.13
N ARG A 235 -6.22 22.17 1.93
CA ARG A 235 -7.48 22.73 1.44
C ARG A 235 -7.34 24.16 0.93
N GLU A 236 -6.64 25.00 1.66
CA GLU A 236 -6.54 26.44 1.39
C GLU A 236 -5.46 26.79 0.37
N CYS A 237 -4.30 26.11 0.41
CA CYS A 237 -3.15 26.42 -0.43
C CYS A 237 -3.02 25.51 -1.65
N GLY A 238 -3.77 24.40 -1.70
CA GLY A 238 -3.75 23.46 -2.83
C GLY A 238 -4.56 23.96 -4.03
N THR A 239 -4.23 23.46 -5.21
CA THR A 239 -4.97 23.82 -6.44
C THR A 239 -6.04 22.78 -6.78
N TYR A 240 -7.28 23.23 -7.01
CA TYR A 240 -8.42 22.43 -7.46
C TYR A 240 -8.55 22.41 -8.98
N THR A 241 -7.96 23.36 -9.68
CA THR A 241 -8.11 23.54 -11.14
C THR A 241 -7.02 22.86 -11.95
N LYS A 242 -5.79 22.80 -11.44
CA LYS A 242 -4.65 22.20 -12.14
C LYS A 242 -4.35 20.79 -11.62
N ARG A 243 -5.13 19.79 -12.08
CA ARG A 243 -5.08 18.41 -11.56
C ARG A 243 -3.68 17.76 -11.56
N SER A 244 -2.81 18.08 -12.51
CA SER A 244 -1.41 17.60 -12.55
C SER A 244 -0.54 18.14 -11.41
N LYS A 245 -0.92 19.28 -10.80
CA LYS A 245 -0.21 19.97 -9.72
C LYS A 245 -0.96 19.96 -8.38
N SER A 246 -2.02 19.14 -8.24
CA SER A 246 -2.93 19.18 -7.11
C SER A 246 -2.53 18.29 -5.92
N ARG A 247 -1.38 17.58 -5.95
CA ARG A 247 -0.87 16.81 -4.80
C ARG A 247 -0.10 17.71 -3.84
N THR A 248 -0.04 17.31 -2.56
CA THR A 248 0.69 18.02 -1.49
C THR A 248 2.15 18.32 -1.85
N ARG A 249 2.82 17.45 -2.63
CA ARG A 249 4.20 17.64 -3.10
C ARG A 249 4.43 18.90 -3.92
N TYR A 250 3.37 19.47 -4.46
CA TYR A 250 3.44 20.74 -5.22
C TYR A 250 3.17 21.96 -4.35
N LEU A 251 2.77 21.82 -3.08
CA LEU A 251 2.56 22.95 -2.18
C LEU A 251 3.81 23.82 -2.02
N PRO A 252 5.04 23.28 -1.92
CA PRO A 252 6.23 24.11 -1.88
C PRO A 252 6.39 24.98 -3.13
N GLU A 253 6.11 24.44 -4.33
CA GLU A 253 6.15 25.21 -5.59
C GLU A 253 5.04 26.27 -5.62
N LEU A 254 3.82 25.91 -5.22
CA LEU A 254 2.66 26.81 -5.23
C LEU A 254 2.81 27.99 -4.27
N LEU A 255 3.52 27.80 -3.17
CA LEU A 255 3.73 28.80 -2.11
C LEU A 255 5.04 29.59 -2.26
N GLY A 256 5.85 29.33 -3.29
CA GLY A 256 7.08 30.04 -3.52
C GLY A 256 8.32 29.48 -2.81
N GLY A 257 8.27 28.23 -2.35
CA GLY A 257 9.42 27.51 -1.81
C GLY A 257 9.15 26.75 -0.51
N LYS A 258 10.13 25.93 -0.11
CA LYS A 258 10.03 25.10 1.11
C LYS A 258 9.82 25.93 2.38
N ALA A 259 10.47 27.10 2.49
CA ALA A 259 10.35 27.98 3.66
C ALA A 259 8.91 28.53 3.79
N ALA A 260 8.34 29.06 2.71
CA ALA A 260 6.96 29.54 2.69
C ALA A 260 5.94 28.44 2.98
N TYR A 261 6.17 27.24 2.46
CA TYR A 261 5.33 26.07 2.77
C TYR A 261 5.39 25.71 4.26
N LYS A 262 6.58 25.66 4.87
CA LYS A 262 6.73 25.42 6.31
C LYS A 262 6.06 26.52 7.14
N ALA A 263 6.19 27.77 6.76
CA ALA A 263 5.54 28.88 7.44
C ALA A 263 4.01 28.76 7.43
N ALA A 264 3.42 28.50 6.25
CA ALA A 264 1.98 28.30 6.09
C ALA A 264 1.44 27.12 6.91
N TYR A 265 2.17 26.02 6.98
CA TYR A 265 1.84 24.88 7.84
C TYR A 265 1.96 25.24 9.33
N SER A 266 3.04 25.91 9.75
CA SER A 266 3.29 26.27 11.15
C SER A 266 2.25 27.24 11.69
N GLU A 267 1.78 28.18 10.88
CA GLU A 267 0.69 29.09 11.23
C GLU A 267 -0.58 28.32 11.59
N ARG A 268 -1.00 27.36 10.75
CA ARG A 268 -2.18 26.54 10.98
C ARG A 268 -2.00 25.54 12.12
N LEU A 269 -0.78 25.07 12.35
CA LEU A 269 -0.47 24.25 13.52
C LEU A 269 -0.60 25.04 14.81
N LEU A 270 -0.09 26.28 14.86
CA LEU A 270 -0.24 27.16 16.02
C LEU A 270 -1.71 27.45 16.30
N GLN A 271 -2.50 27.74 15.26
CA GLN A 271 -3.96 27.91 15.40
C GLN A 271 -4.63 26.65 15.97
N ALA A 272 -4.34 25.48 15.41
CA ALA A 272 -4.89 24.22 15.90
C ALA A 272 -4.54 23.93 17.38
N LEU A 273 -3.30 24.24 17.78
CA LEU A 273 -2.84 24.09 19.16
C LEU A 273 -3.55 25.08 20.12
N GLN A 274 -3.81 26.32 19.66
CA GLN A 274 -4.57 27.31 20.44
C GLN A 274 -6.03 26.91 20.63
N GLU A 275 -6.66 26.33 19.60
CA GLU A 275 -8.03 25.82 19.69
C GLU A 275 -8.12 24.61 20.65
N GLY A 276 -7.05 23.84 20.80
CA GLY A 276 -6.93 22.75 21.74
C GLY A 276 -7.85 21.57 21.46
N GLY A 277 -8.03 20.69 22.44
CA GLY A 277 -9.02 19.62 22.43
C GLY A 277 -8.69 18.41 21.54
N LEU A 278 -7.47 18.27 20.99
CA LEU A 278 -7.05 17.15 20.14
C LEU A 278 -5.95 16.28 20.76
N ASP A 279 -5.71 16.42 22.05
CA ASP A 279 -4.74 15.59 22.75
C ASP A 279 -5.22 14.14 22.85
N LEU A 280 -4.36 13.20 22.43
CA LEU A 280 -4.63 11.77 22.49
C LEU A 280 -4.12 11.16 23.80
N GLN A 281 -4.90 10.26 24.34
CA GLN A 281 -4.51 9.40 25.47
C GLN A 281 -4.94 7.96 25.13
N PRO A 282 -4.28 7.31 24.16
CA PRO A 282 -4.66 5.97 23.77
C PRO A 282 -4.35 4.95 24.86
N GLU A 283 -5.27 4.02 25.07
CA GLU A 283 -5.04 2.89 25.96
C GLU A 283 -4.16 1.84 25.26
N ALA A 284 -3.15 1.34 25.97
CA ALA A 284 -2.32 0.25 25.48
C ALA A 284 -3.11 -1.07 25.50
N THR A 285 -3.15 -1.76 24.39
CA THR A 285 -3.77 -3.10 24.31
C THR A 285 -2.94 -4.12 25.09
N LYS A 286 -3.52 -4.70 26.15
CA LYS A 286 -2.87 -5.74 26.94
C LYS A 286 -3.16 -7.12 26.37
N ILE A 287 -2.15 -7.81 25.86
CA ILE A 287 -2.22 -9.18 25.40
C ILE A 287 -1.82 -10.10 26.57
N THR A 288 -2.77 -10.90 27.06
CA THR A 288 -2.56 -11.83 28.19
C THR A 288 -2.25 -13.26 27.76
N LYS A 289 -2.40 -13.57 26.48
CA LYS A 289 -2.12 -14.89 25.89
C LYS A 289 -0.61 -15.20 26.00
N ARG A 290 -0.26 -16.43 26.38
CA ARG A 290 1.13 -16.90 26.56
C ARG A 290 1.27 -18.34 26.10
N ASN A 291 2.45 -18.71 25.66
CA ASN A 291 2.84 -20.10 25.33
C ASN A 291 4.35 -20.28 25.57
N PHE A 292 4.79 -21.53 25.70
CA PHE A 292 6.21 -21.87 25.92
C PHE A 292 6.81 -22.73 24.80
N LYS A 293 5.98 -23.15 23.81
CA LYS A 293 6.48 -23.91 22.66
C LYS A 293 7.16 -22.97 21.67
N LEU A 294 8.24 -23.42 21.09
CA LEU A 294 9.02 -22.66 20.09
C LEU A 294 8.64 -23.10 18.67
N ILE A 295 8.66 -22.15 17.76
CA ILE A 295 8.56 -22.36 16.32
C ILE A 295 9.48 -21.37 15.61
N THR A 296 10.14 -21.80 14.55
CA THR A 296 11.00 -20.97 13.70
C THR A 296 10.71 -21.24 12.22
N GLY A 297 11.07 -20.34 11.35
CA GLY A 297 10.90 -20.48 9.89
C GLY A 297 10.89 -19.12 9.19
N PHE A 298 11.06 -19.11 7.89
CA PHE A 298 11.12 -17.90 7.06
C PHE A 298 9.90 -16.97 7.29
N ARG A 299 8.71 -17.56 7.48
CA ARG A 299 7.44 -16.84 7.66
C ARG A 299 7.15 -16.44 9.12
N ILE A 300 8.01 -16.83 10.06
CA ILE A 300 7.74 -16.69 11.50
C ILE A 300 8.53 -15.52 12.07
N THR A 301 7.84 -14.59 12.70
CA THR A 301 8.44 -13.52 13.50
C THR A 301 8.06 -13.72 14.97
N SER A 302 9.06 -13.83 15.86
CA SER A 302 8.84 -13.87 17.30
C SER A 302 8.40 -12.50 17.79
N GLN A 303 7.28 -12.44 18.50
CA GLN A 303 6.78 -11.19 19.08
C GLN A 303 7.50 -10.83 20.39
N LYS A 304 7.36 -9.56 20.84
CA LYS A 304 7.83 -9.13 22.16
C LYS A 304 7.05 -9.79 23.30
N GLN A 305 5.79 -10.21 23.04
CA GLN A 305 4.99 -10.99 23.98
C GLN A 305 5.53 -12.43 24.04
N PRO A 306 5.87 -12.95 25.24
CA PRO A 306 6.52 -14.24 25.38
C PRO A 306 5.73 -15.41 24.78
N GLY A 307 6.38 -16.19 23.88
CA GLY A 307 5.81 -17.37 23.25
C GLY A 307 4.70 -17.11 22.24
N LEU A 308 4.57 -15.84 21.79
CA LEU A 308 3.69 -15.48 20.70
C LEU A 308 4.47 -15.16 19.43
N TYR A 309 3.83 -15.42 18.30
CA TYR A 309 4.41 -15.34 16.97
C TYR A 309 3.48 -14.62 16.01
N ALA A 310 4.07 -13.95 15.02
CA ALA A 310 3.42 -13.52 13.82
C ALA A 310 3.78 -14.44 12.66
N VAL A 311 2.80 -14.80 11.83
CA VAL A 311 3.02 -15.52 10.57
C VAL A 311 2.81 -14.55 9.41
N ASN A 312 3.79 -14.41 8.55
CA ASN A 312 3.65 -13.69 7.29
C ASN A 312 2.95 -14.58 6.25
N TYR A 313 1.90 -14.09 5.64
CA TYR A 313 1.25 -14.65 4.47
C TYR A 313 1.37 -13.66 3.32
N HIS A 314 2.18 -13.99 2.33
CA HIS A 314 2.49 -13.15 1.18
C HIS A 314 2.12 -13.87 -0.12
N PRO A 315 0.84 -13.86 -0.50
CA PRO A 315 0.41 -14.46 -1.76
C PRO A 315 0.99 -13.66 -2.94
N GLN A 316 1.22 -14.33 -4.06
CA GLN A 316 1.80 -13.70 -5.25
C GLN A 316 1.06 -12.41 -5.61
N ALA A 317 1.79 -11.29 -5.65
CA ALA A 317 1.27 -9.96 -5.94
C ALA A 317 0.02 -9.56 -5.13
N GLY A 318 -0.11 -10.06 -3.90
CA GLY A 318 -1.25 -9.77 -3.03
C GLY A 318 -2.57 -10.44 -3.45
N LEU A 319 -2.54 -11.48 -4.29
CA LEU A 319 -3.71 -12.20 -4.76
C LEU A 319 -3.80 -13.59 -4.08
N PRO A 320 -4.39 -13.69 -2.88
CA PRO A 320 -4.54 -14.97 -2.21
C PRO A 320 -5.53 -15.87 -2.96
N LYS A 321 -5.32 -17.18 -2.90
CA LYS A 321 -6.36 -18.14 -3.29
C LYS A 321 -7.56 -17.98 -2.36
N ILE A 322 -8.74 -17.94 -2.93
CA ILE A 322 -9.98 -17.73 -2.16
C ILE A 322 -10.16 -18.83 -1.10
N GLU A 323 -9.86 -20.07 -1.45
CA GLU A 323 -9.95 -21.20 -0.53
C GLU A 323 -9.01 -21.06 0.67
N SER A 324 -7.76 -20.62 0.44
CA SER A 324 -6.79 -20.34 1.51
C SER A 324 -7.26 -19.23 2.43
N PHE A 325 -7.76 -18.13 1.83
CA PHE A 325 -8.27 -17.00 2.60
C PHE A 325 -9.50 -17.37 3.45
N LEU A 326 -10.46 -18.09 2.88
CA LEU A 326 -11.66 -18.52 3.59
C LEU A 326 -11.33 -19.53 4.71
N ALA A 327 -10.44 -20.50 4.44
CA ALA A 327 -9.99 -21.46 5.46
C ALA A 327 -9.26 -20.76 6.61
N LEU A 328 -8.42 -19.76 6.31
CA LEU A 328 -7.78 -18.92 7.31
C LEU A 328 -8.81 -18.13 8.13
N ALA A 329 -9.79 -17.51 7.48
CA ALA A 329 -10.84 -16.75 8.14
C ALA A 329 -11.66 -17.60 9.10
N ASP A 330 -12.08 -18.80 8.67
CA ASP A 330 -12.82 -19.73 9.52
C ASP A 330 -12.01 -20.19 10.74
N TYR A 331 -10.74 -20.50 10.53
CA TYR A 331 -9.87 -20.93 11.63
C TYR A 331 -9.69 -19.83 12.69
N LEU A 332 -9.47 -18.59 12.25
CA LEU A 332 -9.16 -17.48 13.14
C LEU A 332 -10.34 -17.02 14.00
N GLN A 333 -11.59 -17.38 13.65
CA GLN A 333 -12.77 -17.15 14.51
C GLN A 333 -12.62 -17.80 15.90
N ASN A 334 -11.85 -18.89 15.98
CA ASN A 334 -11.66 -19.66 17.20
C ASN A 334 -10.28 -19.42 17.84
N VAL A 335 -9.46 -18.50 17.31
CA VAL A 335 -8.12 -18.21 17.83
C VAL A 335 -8.13 -16.91 18.61
N LYS A 336 -8.12 -17.04 19.94
CA LYS A 336 -8.19 -15.88 20.86
C LYS A 336 -7.10 -14.84 20.57
N ALA A 337 -7.51 -13.59 20.46
CA ALA A 337 -6.67 -12.42 20.25
C ALA A 337 -5.89 -12.41 18.92
N ALA A 338 -6.11 -13.36 18.01
CA ALA A 338 -5.53 -13.30 16.68
C ALA A 338 -6.19 -12.20 15.86
N GLU A 339 -5.39 -11.51 15.08
CA GLU A 339 -5.88 -10.54 14.10
C GLU A 339 -4.94 -10.48 12.89
N LEU A 340 -5.42 -9.91 11.78
CA LEU A 340 -4.63 -9.69 10.58
C LEU A 340 -4.13 -8.24 10.54
N ARG A 341 -2.90 -8.07 10.07
CA ARG A 341 -2.26 -6.79 9.81
C ARG A 341 -1.76 -6.75 8.38
N LEU A 342 -2.47 -6.03 7.53
CA LEU A 342 -2.04 -5.79 6.15
C LEU A 342 -0.72 -5.03 6.11
N ALA A 343 0.15 -5.38 5.17
CA ALA A 343 1.45 -4.74 4.98
C ALA A 343 1.54 -4.01 3.62
N PRO A 344 2.37 -2.96 3.50
CA PRO A 344 2.50 -2.19 2.27
C PRO A 344 3.17 -2.94 1.11
N ASP A 345 3.73 -4.11 1.36
CA ASP A 345 4.30 -5.04 0.39
C ASP A 345 3.29 -6.06 -0.17
N GLN A 346 1.98 -5.85 0.08
CA GLN A 346 0.90 -6.76 -0.33
C GLN A 346 0.85 -8.08 0.45
N SER A 347 1.60 -8.20 1.55
CA SER A 347 1.46 -9.31 2.49
C SER A 347 0.47 -9.00 3.62
N VAL A 348 0.19 -10.00 4.43
CA VAL A 348 -0.56 -9.87 5.68
C VAL A 348 0.13 -10.65 6.78
N TYR A 349 0.25 -10.03 7.96
CA TYR A 349 0.72 -10.70 9.16
C TYR A 349 -0.47 -11.17 9.99
N ILE A 350 -0.47 -12.42 10.38
CA ILE A 350 -1.40 -12.97 11.36
C ILE A 350 -0.66 -12.98 12.69
N ILE A 351 -1.11 -12.17 13.65
CA ILE A 351 -0.39 -11.93 14.91
C ILE A 351 -1.06 -12.61 16.10
N ASN A 352 -0.35 -12.62 17.23
CA ASN A 352 -0.79 -13.17 18.51
C ASN A 352 -1.05 -14.69 18.49
N LEU A 353 -0.24 -15.41 17.72
CA LEU A 353 -0.34 -16.85 17.58
C LEU A 353 0.61 -17.57 18.53
N THR A 354 0.14 -18.65 19.17
CA THR A 354 1.01 -19.65 19.80
C THR A 354 1.72 -20.50 18.73
N ALA A 355 2.76 -21.24 19.07
CA ALA A 355 3.48 -22.07 18.10
C ALA A 355 2.58 -23.09 17.37
N PRO A 356 1.64 -23.83 18.04
CA PRO A 356 0.71 -24.69 17.31
C PRO A 356 -0.25 -23.94 16.39
N GLU A 357 -0.74 -22.76 16.80
CA GLU A 357 -1.61 -21.92 15.97
C GLU A 357 -0.86 -21.38 14.75
N ALA A 358 0.41 -20.94 14.93
CA ALA A 358 1.27 -20.51 13.84
C ALA A 358 1.51 -21.62 12.81
N ALA A 359 1.80 -22.86 13.29
CA ALA A 359 1.95 -24.01 12.40
C ALA A 359 0.65 -24.30 11.62
N LYS A 360 -0.52 -24.17 12.27
CA LYS A 360 -1.81 -24.34 11.58
C LYS A 360 -2.05 -23.26 10.54
N VAL A 361 -1.80 -21.98 10.87
CA VAL A 361 -1.91 -20.87 9.92
C VAL A 361 -1.02 -21.11 8.69
N MET A 362 0.25 -21.53 8.89
CA MET A 362 1.15 -21.87 7.77
C MET A 362 0.58 -22.95 6.87
N SER A 363 -0.06 -23.98 7.44
CA SER A 363 -0.68 -25.07 6.66
C SER A 363 -1.91 -24.63 5.86
N LEU A 364 -2.63 -23.60 6.32
CA LEU A 364 -3.81 -23.03 5.65
C LEU A 364 -3.47 -22.02 4.55
N THR A 365 -2.26 -21.53 4.53
CA THR A 365 -1.77 -20.51 3.59
C THR A 365 -0.56 -21.00 2.79
N PRO A 366 -0.69 -22.09 1.99
CA PRO A 366 0.43 -22.66 1.23
C PRO A 366 0.83 -21.82 0.02
N ASP A 367 -0.09 -20.99 -0.50
CA ASP A 367 0.09 -20.08 -1.64
C ASP A 367 0.82 -18.80 -1.24
N THR A 368 2.05 -18.92 -0.76
CA THR A 368 2.82 -17.84 -0.16
C THR A 368 4.27 -17.82 -0.62
N ALA A 369 4.89 -16.65 -0.51
CA ALA A 369 6.32 -16.47 -0.76
C ALA A 369 7.20 -17.33 0.18
N TYR A 370 8.37 -17.72 -0.31
CA TYR A 370 9.37 -18.54 0.42
C TYR A 370 10.76 -17.91 0.46
N ASN A 371 11.00 -16.83 -0.29
CA ASN A 371 12.23 -16.02 -0.23
C ASN A 371 11.93 -14.56 -0.58
N ALA A 372 12.96 -13.69 -0.58
CA ALA A 372 12.82 -12.27 -0.88
C ALA A 372 12.25 -12.03 -2.29
N PHE A 373 12.79 -12.71 -3.30
CA PHE A 373 12.32 -12.56 -4.68
C PHE A 373 10.85 -12.96 -4.86
N THR A 374 10.42 -14.07 -4.27
CA THR A 374 9.02 -14.51 -4.35
C THR A 374 8.06 -13.64 -3.52
N SER A 375 8.58 -12.79 -2.62
CA SER A 375 7.83 -11.74 -1.91
C SER A 375 7.64 -10.46 -2.73
N SER A 376 7.87 -10.50 -4.04
CA SER A 376 7.82 -9.33 -4.92
C SER A 376 6.43 -8.72 -5.03
N VAL A 377 6.42 -7.40 -5.23
CA VAL A 377 5.22 -6.55 -5.28
C VAL A 377 4.83 -6.25 -6.72
N ALA A 378 3.60 -6.52 -7.10
CA ALA A 378 3.06 -6.09 -8.38
C ALA A 378 1.66 -5.49 -8.24
N CYS A 379 1.40 -4.36 -8.90
CA CYS A 379 0.04 -3.82 -8.89
C CYS A 379 -0.89 -4.70 -9.73
N ILE A 380 -2.21 -4.48 -9.65
CA ILE A 380 -3.22 -5.32 -10.35
C ILE A 380 -3.06 -5.32 -11.88
N GLY A 381 -2.29 -4.41 -12.47
CA GLY A 381 -1.94 -4.41 -13.88
C GLY A 381 -3.03 -3.96 -14.84
N SER A 382 -2.66 -3.96 -16.14
CA SER A 382 -3.51 -3.45 -17.21
C SER A 382 -4.67 -4.37 -17.57
N THR A 383 -4.67 -5.62 -17.17
CA THR A 383 -5.78 -6.55 -17.41
C THR A 383 -7.05 -6.18 -16.66
N VAL A 384 -6.91 -5.54 -15.50
CA VAL A 384 -8.02 -5.15 -14.60
C VAL A 384 -8.12 -3.62 -14.49
N CYS A 385 -6.99 -2.93 -14.26
CA CYS A 385 -6.96 -1.50 -14.03
C CYS A 385 -7.15 -0.71 -15.34
N GLN A 386 -8.15 0.18 -15.37
CA GLN A 386 -8.40 1.07 -16.52
C GLN A 386 -7.22 2.02 -16.84
N MET A 387 -6.34 2.29 -15.88
CA MET A 387 -5.19 3.19 -16.03
C MET A 387 -3.88 2.46 -16.31
N GLY A 388 -3.87 1.13 -16.23
CA GLY A 388 -2.69 0.31 -16.45
C GLY A 388 -2.21 0.38 -17.92
N MET A 389 -0.90 0.53 -18.13
CA MET A 389 -0.24 0.46 -19.45
C MET A 389 0.43 -0.91 -19.65
N GLY A 390 1.10 -1.41 -18.60
CA GLY A 390 1.74 -2.73 -18.58
C GLY A 390 0.97 -3.73 -17.72
N ASP A 391 1.05 -5.01 -18.11
CA ASP A 391 0.54 -6.12 -17.33
C ASP A 391 1.60 -6.56 -16.29
N SER A 392 1.51 -5.96 -15.11
CA SER A 392 2.45 -6.23 -14.02
C SER A 392 2.29 -7.61 -13.39
N GLN A 393 1.08 -8.18 -13.46
CA GLN A 393 0.81 -9.52 -12.92
C GLN A 393 1.45 -10.59 -13.81
N SER A 394 1.21 -10.53 -15.12
CA SER A 394 1.81 -11.47 -16.07
C SER A 394 3.34 -11.35 -16.08
N LEU A 395 3.90 -10.13 -15.99
CA LEU A 395 5.34 -9.98 -15.88
C LEU A 395 5.91 -10.69 -14.65
N LEU A 396 5.29 -10.48 -13.47
CA LEU A 396 5.77 -11.15 -12.24
C LEU A 396 5.66 -12.67 -12.36
N THR A 397 4.55 -13.18 -12.93
CA THR A 397 4.36 -14.62 -13.15
C THR A 397 5.47 -15.18 -14.04
N SER A 398 5.76 -14.55 -15.19
CA SER A 398 6.83 -14.99 -16.09
C SER A 398 8.21 -14.94 -15.42
N CYS A 399 8.47 -13.95 -14.57
CA CYS A 399 9.72 -13.91 -13.77
C CYS A 399 9.82 -15.09 -12.80
N PHE A 400 8.71 -15.47 -12.14
CA PHE A 400 8.70 -16.62 -11.23
C PHE A 400 8.83 -17.95 -11.98
N GLU A 401 8.19 -18.09 -13.13
CA GLU A 401 8.29 -19.29 -13.99
C GLU A 401 9.72 -19.50 -14.47
N GLU A 402 10.42 -18.46 -14.94
CA GLU A 402 11.82 -18.54 -15.36
C GLU A 402 12.76 -18.95 -14.20
N MET A 403 12.43 -18.51 -12.97
CA MET A 403 13.21 -18.82 -11.78
C MET A 403 12.84 -20.14 -11.09
N ALA A 404 11.78 -20.83 -11.54
CA ALA A 404 11.21 -21.98 -10.82
C ALA A 404 12.22 -23.13 -10.59
N THR A 405 13.21 -23.29 -11.46
CA THR A 405 14.29 -24.30 -11.35
C THR A 405 15.65 -23.70 -11.03
N GLN A 406 15.73 -22.39 -10.82
CA GLN A 406 16.99 -21.64 -10.65
C GLN A 406 17.11 -21.14 -9.20
N TYR A 407 17.03 -22.05 -8.23
CA TYR A 407 16.93 -21.72 -6.79
C TYR A 407 18.03 -20.77 -6.29
N ALA A 408 19.29 -21.00 -6.66
CA ALA A 408 20.39 -20.15 -6.21
C ALA A 408 20.27 -18.71 -6.75
N ALA A 409 19.84 -18.53 -8.00
CA ALA A 409 19.62 -17.22 -8.59
C ALA A 409 18.38 -16.55 -7.98
N SER A 410 17.31 -17.32 -7.74
CA SER A 410 16.11 -16.83 -7.08
C SER A 410 16.37 -16.35 -5.64
N ASP A 411 17.14 -17.12 -4.87
CA ASP A 411 17.46 -16.77 -3.47
C ASP A 411 18.41 -15.57 -3.36
N ALA A 412 19.22 -15.30 -4.40
CA ALA A 412 20.14 -14.18 -4.45
C ALA A 412 19.47 -12.86 -4.85
N LEU A 413 18.33 -12.90 -5.53
CA LEU A 413 17.61 -11.70 -5.95
C LEU A 413 16.87 -11.03 -4.79
N PRO A 414 16.85 -9.68 -4.75
CA PRO A 414 16.01 -8.95 -3.81
C PRO A 414 14.54 -9.01 -4.21
N GLN A 415 13.67 -8.51 -3.35
CA GLN A 415 12.29 -8.22 -3.69
C GLN A 415 12.22 -7.20 -4.85
N ILE A 416 11.44 -7.48 -5.90
CA ILE A 416 11.22 -6.55 -7.00
C ILE A 416 9.86 -5.86 -6.90
N TYR A 417 9.76 -4.65 -7.46
CA TYR A 417 8.59 -3.80 -7.34
C TYR A 417 8.06 -3.42 -8.73
N ILE A 418 6.88 -3.91 -9.12
CA ILE A 418 6.33 -3.74 -10.45
C ILE A 418 5.08 -2.88 -10.44
N SER A 419 5.10 -1.77 -11.16
CA SER A 419 3.93 -0.93 -11.41
C SER A 419 3.56 -0.95 -12.88
N GLY A 420 2.31 -1.20 -13.21
CA GLY A 420 1.81 -1.21 -14.59
C GLY A 420 1.76 0.17 -15.27
N CYS A 421 2.05 1.27 -14.55
CA CYS A 421 2.05 2.62 -15.10
C CYS A 421 2.76 3.61 -14.16
N PRO A 422 2.96 4.90 -14.57
CA PRO A 422 3.61 5.92 -13.74
C PRO A 422 2.92 6.23 -12.40
N SER A 423 1.70 5.72 -12.13
CA SER A 423 1.01 5.95 -10.85
C SER A 423 1.70 5.30 -9.63
N SER A 424 2.69 4.43 -9.85
CA SER A 424 3.52 3.79 -8.81
C SER A 424 2.72 3.06 -7.73
N CYS A 425 1.70 2.31 -8.14
CA CYS A 425 0.90 1.52 -7.20
C CYS A 425 1.69 0.33 -6.62
N GLY A 426 2.66 -0.22 -7.37
CA GLY A 426 3.63 -1.22 -6.91
C GLY A 426 4.92 -0.60 -6.37
N THR A 427 4.96 0.70 -6.08
CA THR A 427 6.06 1.42 -5.41
C THR A 427 7.45 1.25 -6.04
N HIS A 428 7.53 1.01 -7.35
CA HIS A 428 8.75 0.70 -8.11
C HIS A 428 9.93 1.66 -7.90
N GLN A 429 9.68 2.88 -7.42
CA GLN A 429 10.69 3.94 -7.26
C GLN A 429 11.52 3.83 -5.98
N ILE A 430 11.15 2.93 -5.08
CA ILE A 430 11.81 2.78 -3.77
C ILE A 430 12.34 1.36 -3.52
N GLY A 431 12.17 0.46 -4.47
CA GLY A 431 12.78 -0.86 -4.45
C GLY A 431 14.23 -0.82 -4.91
N GLU A 432 15.03 -1.77 -4.46
CA GLU A 432 16.38 -2.01 -5.00
C GLU A 432 16.32 -2.32 -6.50
N LEU A 433 15.30 -3.07 -6.92
CA LEU A 433 14.91 -3.29 -8.31
C LEU A 433 13.43 -2.94 -8.50
N GLY A 434 13.14 -2.05 -9.45
CA GLY A 434 11.77 -1.62 -9.76
C GLY A 434 11.50 -1.63 -11.26
N PHE A 435 10.22 -1.82 -11.63
CA PHE A 435 9.77 -1.84 -13.03
C PHE A 435 8.51 -1.01 -13.20
N ARG A 436 8.50 -0.12 -14.20
CA ARG A 436 7.37 0.73 -14.56
C ARG A 436 6.88 0.39 -15.95
N GLY A 437 5.63 -0.04 -16.07
CA GLY A 437 5.00 -0.35 -17.34
C GLY A 437 4.97 0.83 -18.31
N THR A 438 5.35 0.55 -19.53
CA THR A 438 5.37 1.44 -20.70
C THR A 438 5.10 0.64 -21.98
N VAL A 439 5.19 1.28 -23.12
CA VAL A 439 5.05 0.66 -24.44
C VAL A 439 6.21 1.11 -25.32
N LYS A 440 6.79 0.21 -26.10
CA LYS A 440 7.73 0.53 -27.19
C LYS A 440 7.06 0.25 -28.53
N VAL A 441 7.17 1.18 -29.46
CA VAL A 441 6.71 0.97 -30.84
C VAL A 441 7.89 0.47 -31.65
N ILE A 442 7.74 -0.72 -32.24
CA ILE A 442 8.75 -1.39 -33.08
C ILE A 442 8.07 -1.73 -34.41
N ASN A 443 8.60 -1.24 -35.49
CA ASN A 443 8.02 -1.44 -36.85
C ASN A 443 6.52 -1.12 -36.93
N GLY A 444 6.09 -0.04 -36.26
CA GLY A 444 4.69 0.38 -36.20
C GLY A 444 3.79 -0.44 -35.26
N THR A 445 4.33 -1.48 -34.60
CA THR A 445 3.60 -2.34 -33.68
C THR A 445 3.96 -1.98 -32.23
N ALA A 446 2.95 -1.89 -31.35
CA ALA A 446 3.12 -1.62 -29.93
C ALA A 446 3.52 -2.90 -29.17
N HIS A 447 4.66 -2.88 -28.51
CA HIS A 447 5.18 -3.97 -27.69
C HIS A 447 5.14 -3.62 -26.21
N PRO A 448 4.66 -4.52 -25.32
CA PRO A 448 4.74 -4.33 -23.88
C PRO A 448 6.19 -4.19 -23.43
N ALA A 449 6.45 -3.16 -22.64
CA ALA A 449 7.79 -2.85 -22.14
C ALA A 449 7.73 -2.29 -20.73
N PHE A 450 8.85 -2.34 -20.01
CA PHE A 450 8.98 -1.72 -18.69
C PHE A 450 10.30 -0.96 -18.57
N THR A 451 10.24 0.21 -17.96
CA THR A 451 11.44 0.93 -17.54
C THR A 451 11.93 0.35 -16.21
N MET A 452 13.18 -0.09 -16.19
CA MET A 452 13.85 -0.63 -15.01
C MET A 452 14.41 0.51 -14.15
N TYR A 453 14.23 0.42 -12.85
CA TYR A 453 14.77 1.29 -11.81
C TYR A 453 15.68 0.49 -10.89
N ILE A 454 16.78 1.09 -10.45
CA ILE A 454 17.76 0.49 -9.54
C ILE A 454 18.07 1.41 -8.37
N ASN A 455 18.60 0.86 -7.29
CA ASN A 455 19.13 1.61 -6.14
C ASN A 455 18.10 2.43 -5.36
N GLY A 456 16.81 2.12 -5.42
CA GLY A 456 15.82 2.73 -4.53
C GLY A 456 16.02 2.27 -3.09
N CYS A 457 15.64 3.11 -2.13
CA CYS A 457 15.70 2.80 -0.69
C CYS A 457 14.61 3.56 0.06
N SER A 458 13.90 2.88 0.95
CA SER A 458 12.86 3.49 1.81
C SER A 458 13.27 3.61 3.27
N LEU A 459 14.44 3.13 3.68
CA LEU A 459 14.90 3.18 5.07
C LEU A 459 14.99 4.62 5.57
N GLN A 460 14.49 4.86 6.78
CA GLN A 460 14.50 6.18 7.40
C GLN A 460 15.93 6.71 7.56
N GLY A 461 16.18 7.91 7.05
CA GLY A 461 17.51 8.55 7.05
C GLY A 461 18.42 8.12 5.90
N SER A 462 17.99 7.17 5.07
CA SER A 462 18.72 6.70 3.88
C SER A 462 17.82 6.69 2.64
N GLU A 463 16.70 7.41 2.68
CA GLU A 463 15.73 7.42 1.62
C GLU A 463 16.34 7.88 0.29
N ARG A 464 16.09 7.09 -0.74
CA ARG A 464 16.56 7.37 -2.09
C ARG A 464 15.55 6.86 -3.11
N LEU A 465 15.24 7.68 -4.09
CA LEU A 465 14.48 7.26 -5.26
C LEU A 465 15.40 6.50 -6.21
N GLY A 466 14.89 5.40 -6.77
CA GLY A 466 15.60 4.62 -7.76
C GLY A 466 15.86 5.39 -9.05
N GLU A 467 16.97 5.10 -9.68
CA GLU A 467 17.42 5.67 -10.94
C GLU A 467 16.95 4.82 -12.12
N GLU A 468 16.62 5.44 -13.25
CA GLU A 468 16.24 4.71 -14.47
C GLU A 468 17.49 4.08 -15.09
N ALA A 469 17.55 2.74 -15.12
CA ALA A 469 18.65 1.98 -15.74
C ALA A 469 18.43 1.81 -17.24
N GLY A 470 17.18 1.65 -17.71
CA GLY A 470 16.85 1.47 -19.10
C GLY A 470 15.42 0.95 -19.31
N THR A 471 15.00 0.82 -20.57
CA THR A 471 13.70 0.22 -20.91
C THR A 471 13.91 -1.09 -21.63
N LEU A 472 13.22 -2.14 -21.18
CA LEU A 472 13.30 -3.51 -21.66
C LEU A 472 11.92 -3.95 -22.18
N LEU A 473 11.88 -4.86 -23.15
CA LEU A 473 10.65 -5.55 -23.50
C LEU A 473 10.22 -6.46 -22.35
N ALA A 474 8.92 -6.60 -22.14
CA ALA A 474 8.38 -7.43 -21.05
C ALA A 474 8.89 -8.88 -21.13
N GLU A 475 9.01 -9.43 -22.33
CA GLU A 475 9.51 -10.79 -22.60
C GLU A 475 10.98 -11.01 -22.23
N ASP A 476 11.81 -9.96 -22.24
CA ASP A 476 13.24 -10.05 -21.96
C ASP A 476 13.56 -9.96 -20.45
N ILE A 477 12.68 -9.37 -19.63
CA ILE A 477 12.92 -9.11 -18.22
C ILE A 477 13.20 -10.37 -17.39
N PRO A 478 12.48 -11.50 -17.55
CA PRO A 478 12.78 -12.73 -16.83
C PRO A 478 14.23 -13.20 -17.02
N PHE A 479 14.73 -13.13 -18.24
CA PHE A 479 16.12 -13.53 -18.59
C PHE A 479 17.15 -12.56 -18.00
N VAL A 480 16.87 -11.26 -18.04
CA VAL A 480 17.71 -10.24 -17.39
C VAL A 480 17.83 -10.49 -15.89
N LEU A 481 16.70 -10.77 -15.22
CA LEU A 481 16.70 -11.08 -13.78
C LEU A 481 17.44 -12.39 -13.48
N LEU A 482 17.29 -13.41 -14.32
CA LEU A 482 18.03 -14.66 -14.18
C LEU A 482 19.56 -14.42 -14.26
N GLU A 483 20.00 -13.61 -15.20
CA GLU A 483 21.43 -13.27 -15.37
C GLU A 483 21.93 -12.49 -14.16
N ILE A 484 21.21 -11.48 -13.69
CA ILE A 484 21.53 -10.73 -12.47
C ILE A 484 21.63 -11.69 -11.27
N GLY A 485 20.62 -12.54 -11.06
CA GLY A 485 20.58 -13.50 -9.95
C GLY A 485 21.76 -14.49 -9.97
N LYS A 486 22.18 -14.97 -11.16
CA LYS A 486 23.35 -15.82 -11.31
C LYS A 486 24.64 -15.11 -10.89
N HIS A 487 24.83 -13.85 -11.32
CA HIS A 487 26.01 -13.07 -10.95
C HIS A 487 26.09 -12.82 -9.43
N ILE A 488 24.94 -12.49 -8.80
CA ILE A 488 24.88 -12.30 -7.35
C ILE A 488 25.20 -13.61 -6.63
N ALA A 489 24.53 -14.72 -7.00
CA ALA A 489 24.77 -16.04 -6.40
C ALA A 489 26.23 -16.49 -6.50
N GLN A 490 26.89 -16.27 -7.64
CA GLN A 490 28.32 -16.57 -7.84
C GLN A 490 29.23 -15.72 -6.97
N SER A 491 28.84 -14.49 -6.65
CA SER A 491 29.65 -13.60 -5.81
C SER A 491 29.61 -13.96 -4.33
N GLY A 492 28.59 -14.66 -3.86
CA GLY A 492 28.32 -14.93 -2.45
C GLY A 492 27.91 -13.70 -1.62
N LEU A 493 27.65 -12.57 -2.28
CA LEU A 493 27.19 -11.32 -1.65
C LEU A 493 25.66 -11.22 -1.71
N ASP A 494 25.07 -10.37 -0.87
CA ASP A 494 23.71 -9.89 -1.09
C ASP A 494 23.65 -8.88 -2.25
N PHE A 495 22.45 -8.54 -2.70
CA PHE A 495 22.26 -7.63 -3.83
C PHE A 495 22.92 -6.25 -3.61
N ALA A 496 22.74 -5.66 -2.42
CA ALA A 496 23.26 -4.31 -2.15
C ALA A 496 24.79 -4.28 -2.16
N ALA A 497 25.44 -5.27 -1.52
CA ALA A 497 26.89 -5.42 -1.51
C ALA A 497 27.45 -5.73 -2.91
N TRP A 498 26.75 -6.62 -3.66
CA TRP A 498 27.15 -6.95 -5.03
C TRP A 498 27.06 -5.73 -5.95
N GLN A 499 25.95 -4.96 -5.88
CA GLN A 499 25.76 -3.75 -6.68
C GLN A 499 26.79 -2.67 -6.34
N ALA A 500 27.12 -2.50 -5.06
CA ALA A 500 28.16 -1.57 -4.63
C ALA A 500 29.56 -1.96 -5.15
N ALA A 501 29.87 -3.25 -5.17
CA ALA A 501 31.13 -3.77 -5.72
C ALA A 501 31.19 -3.74 -7.26
N ASN A 502 30.03 -3.75 -7.92
CA ASN A 502 29.90 -3.86 -9.38
C ASN A 502 28.92 -2.80 -9.94
N PRO A 503 29.20 -1.50 -9.82
CA PRO A 503 28.21 -0.43 -10.11
C PRO A 503 27.76 -0.39 -11.57
N GLN A 504 28.54 -0.96 -12.53
CA GLN A 504 28.21 -1.02 -13.94
C GLN A 504 27.62 -2.38 -14.40
N ALA A 505 27.51 -3.36 -13.50
CA ALA A 505 27.13 -4.72 -13.89
C ALA A 505 25.71 -4.76 -14.49
N ILE A 506 24.72 -4.14 -13.86
CA ILE A 506 23.35 -4.10 -14.39
C ILE A 506 23.31 -3.41 -15.75
N ALA A 507 23.98 -2.26 -15.91
CA ALA A 507 24.06 -1.57 -17.20
C ALA A 507 24.66 -2.45 -18.31
N THR A 508 25.70 -3.23 -17.98
CA THR A 508 26.33 -4.17 -18.89
C THR A 508 25.38 -5.31 -19.28
N ILE A 509 24.66 -5.89 -18.32
CA ILE A 509 23.70 -6.98 -18.53
C ILE A 509 22.56 -6.54 -19.44
N ILE A 510 21.98 -5.33 -19.21
CA ILE A 510 20.82 -4.86 -19.97
C ILE A 510 21.18 -4.29 -21.35
N ALA A 511 22.42 -3.91 -21.60
CA ALA A 511 22.86 -3.26 -22.84
C ALA A 511 22.49 -4.04 -24.12
N PRO A 512 22.68 -5.38 -24.23
CA PRO A 512 22.28 -6.15 -25.40
C PRO A 512 20.79 -6.09 -25.70
N TYR A 513 19.95 -6.13 -24.65
CA TYR A 513 18.48 -6.07 -24.77
C TYR A 513 18.01 -4.68 -25.20
N MET A 514 18.63 -3.61 -24.71
CA MET A 514 18.34 -2.24 -25.15
C MET A 514 18.72 -2.04 -26.62
N LYS A 515 19.89 -2.55 -27.04
CA LYS A 515 20.36 -2.52 -28.43
C LYS A 515 19.42 -3.30 -29.37
N LYS A 516 18.86 -4.45 -28.90
CA LYS A 516 17.84 -5.21 -29.62
C LYS A 516 16.64 -4.31 -29.98
N ILE A 517 16.12 -3.54 -29.03
CA ILE A 517 15.01 -2.61 -29.24
C ILE A 517 15.38 -1.53 -30.28
N GLU A 518 16.57 -0.94 -30.18
CA GLU A 518 17.04 0.09 -31.13
C GLU A 518 17.16 -0.46 -32.57
N LEU A 519 17.66 -1.68 -32.71
CA LEU A 519 17.80 -2.34 -34.02
C LEU A 519 16.45 -2.69 -34.64
N LEU A 520 15.49 -3.14 -33.83
CA LEU A 520 14.14 -3.48 -34.27
C LEU A 520 13.27 -2.23 -34.53
N SER A 521 13.68 -1.06 -34.06
CA SER A 521 12.94 0.21 -34.23
C SER A 521 13.41 1.02 -35.46
N LYS A 522 14.48 0.58 -36.14
CA LYS A 522 15.01 1.13 -37.40
C LYS A 522 14.38 0.44 -38.60
#